data_e6d8d6b9506d63eb63a86b5236e6b28a
#
_entry.id   e6d8d6b9506d63eb63a86b5236e6b28a
#
_cell.length_a   1.000
_cell.length_b   1.000
_cell.length_c   1.000
_cell.angle_alpha   90.00
_cell.angle_beta   90.00
_cell.angle_gamma   90.00
#
_symmetry.space_group_name_H-M   'P 1'
#
loop_
_entity.id
_entity.type
_entity.pdbx_description
1 polymer ?
#
loop_
_entity_poly.entity_id
_entity_poly.type
_entity_poly.pdbx_seq_one_letter_code
_entity_poly.pdbx_strand_id
1 'polypeptide(L)'
;SALFWTNIIHRMAQELANYNVNLLYTYVPSVYSRGFSLPSILTSGNVDGIVVLNVYDEEILNMVNALPMPKVFLDTIPSLTDAQLSGDLILIEGFRTEARITDLLIQSGHAEIGFLGDIDYAMTNKERYLGYCDCMGKHELIVRSEYCLTGRIDIFSYDRKLYAFLDELKSWPTAFVCASDYVANFVQAYLDNNAHRLPHPVVLTGFDNMGEYTNVAGRIITANVPTELLGKRLALQLLFRSEHPEAPYELIFVKPSIMIPYTTE
;
A
#
# COMPACT_ATOMS: atom_id res chain seq x y z
N SER A 1 0.08 2.24 -8.42
CA SER A 1 -0.52 1.62 -9.62
C SER A 1 -1.79 2.37 -10.02
N ALA A 2 -1.85 2.88 -11.25
CA ALA A 2 -3.05 3.53 -11.77
C ALA A 2 -4.21 2.53 -11.89
N LEU A 3 -3.92 1.30 -12.31
CA LEU A 3 -4.91 0.24 -12.45
C LEU A 3 -5.55 -0.14 -11.10
N PHE A 4 -4.76 -0.19 -10.04
CA PHE A 4 -5.23 -0.46 -8.68
C PHE A 4 -6.37 0.51 -8.28
N TRP A 5 -6.10 1.80 -8.39
CA TRP A 5 -7.08 2.84 -8.02
C TRP A 5 -8.27 2.87 -8.97
N THR A 6 -8.04 2.70 -10.28
CA THR A 6 -9.11 2.68 -11.28
C THR A 6 -10.12 1.56 -11.01
N ASN A 7 -9.65 0.36 -10.68
CA ASN A 7 -10.52 -0.78 -10.35
C ASN A 7 -11.38 -0.50 -9.11
N ILE A 8 -10.78 0.08 -8.06
CA ILE A 8 -11.50 0.46 -6.83
C ILE A 8 -12.58 1.49 -7.13
N ILE A 9 -12.21 2.58 -7.82
CA ILE A 9 -13.13 3.69 -8.13
C ILE A 9 -14.28 3.22 -9.03
N HIS A 10 -13.97 2.45 -10.06
CA HIS A 10 -14.98 1.91 -10.97
C HIS A 10 -15.99 1.02 -10.24
N ARG A 11 -15.50 0.10 -9.40
CA ARG A 11 -16.39 -0.79 -8.64
C ARG A 11 -17.21 -0.03 -7.60
N MET A 12 -16.61 0.96 -6.96
CA MET A 12 -17.33 1.84 -6.02
C MET A 12 -18.46 2.58 -6.71
N ALA A 13 -18.21 3.16 -7.91
CA ALA A 13 -19.23 3.83 -8.70
C ALA A 13 -20.39 2.90 -9.10
N GLN A 14 -20.08 1.66 -9.52
CA GLN A 14 -21.11 0.66 -9.84
C GLN A 14 -21.97 0.31 -8.62
N GLU A 15 -21.35 0.14 -7.45
CA GLU A 15 -22.09 -0.22 -6.24
C GLU A 15 -23.00 0.94 -5.79
N LEU A 16 -22.50 2.19 -5.77
CA LEU A 16 -23.28 3.37 -5.40
C LEU A 16 -24.46 3.60 -6.33
N ALA A 17 -24.32 3.32 -7.62
CA ALA A 17 -25.40 3.43 -8.60
C ALA A 17 -26.61 2.55 -8.26
N ASN A 18 -26.41 1.39 -7.61
CA ASN A 18 -27.50 0.52 -7.15
C ASN A 18 -28.39 1.19 -6.08
N TYR A 19 -27.89 2.25 -5.43
CA TYR A 19 -28.56 3.01 -4.38
C TYR A 19 -28.95 4.42 -4.85
N ASN A 20 -28.93 4.70 -6.16
CA ASN A 20 -29.15 6.02 -6.75
C ASN A 20 -28.21 7.12 -6.22
N VAL A 21 -26.99 6.74 -5.87
CA VAL A 21 -25.93 7.66 -5.44
C VAL A 21 -24.92 7.84 -6.57
N ASN A 22 -24.61 9.09 -6.87
CA ASN A 22 -23.62 9.43 -7.89
C ASN A 22 -22.24 9.61 -7.26
N LEU A 23 -21.21 9.03 -7.88
CA LEU A 23 -19.83 9.25 -7.52
C LEU A 23 -19.27 10.44 -8.30
N LEU A 24 -18.74 11.43 -7.58
CA LEU A 24 -17.95 12.52 -8.14
C LEU A 24 -16.48 12.30 -7.76
N TYR A 25 -15.62 12.30 -8.76
CA TYR A 25 -14.18 12.25 -8.53
C TYR A 25 -13.61 13.66 -8.49
N THR A 26 -12.90 13.98 -7.40
CA THR A 26 -12.15 15.23 -7.29
C THR A 26 -10.70 14.93 -6.90
N TYR A 27 -9.78 15.70 -7.48
CA TYR A 27 -8.35 15.54 -7.26
C TYR A 27 -7.88 16.48 -6.17
N VAL A 28 -6.99 15.96 -5.31
CA VAL A 28 -6.15 16.76 -4.42
C VAL A 28 -4.67 16.46 -4.73
N PRO A 29 -3.76 17.43 -4.59
CA PRO A 29 -2.34 17.18 -4.89
C PRO A 29 -1.75 16.17 -3.91
N SER A 30 -0.67 15.50 -4.32
CA SER A 30 0.04 14.53 -3.48
C SER A 30 0.91 15.19 -2.41
N VAL A 31 1.19 16.51 -2.54
CA VAL A 31 1.99 17.28 -1.58
C VAL A 31 1.33 18.63 -1.38
N TYR A 32 1.21 19.04 -0.12
CA TYR A 32 0.69 20.35 0.24
C TYR A 32 1.60 21.46 -0.27
N SER A 33 1.00 22.53 -0.78
CA SER A 33 1.68 23.77 -1.13
C SER A 33 1.04 24.95 -0.41
N ARG A 34 1.84 25.91 -0.03
CA ARG A 34 1.36 27.12 0.67
C ARG A 34 0.26 27.81 -0.15
N GLY A 35 -0.89 28.03 0.49
CA GLY A 35 -2.05 28.64 -0.15
C GLY A 35 -2.98 27.64 -0.84
N PHE A 36 -2.72 26.34 -0.80
CA PHE A 36 -3.65 25.32 -1.24
C PHE A 36 -4.94 25.35 -0.41
N SER A 37 -6.08 25.25 -1.09
CA SER A 37 -7.38 25.05 -0.47
C SER A 37 -8.07 23.85 -1.09
N LEU A 38 -8.90 23.15 -0.31
CA LEU A 38 -9.65 22.02 -0.82
C LEU A 38 -10.57 22.46 -1.97
N PRO A 39 -10.81 21.58 -2.95
CA PRO A 39 -11.78 21.84 -4.03
C PRO A 39 -13.11 22.33 -3.49
N SER A 40 -13.69 23.36 -4.12
CA SER A 40 -14.94 24.01 -3.66
C SER A 40 -16.12 23.06 -3.54
N ILE A 41 -16.14 21.98 -4.33
CA ILE A 41 -17.19 20.94 -4.24
C ILE A 41 -17.24 20.29 -2.85
N LEU A 42 -16.10 20.17 -2.14
CA LEU A 42 -16.03 19.60 -0.80
C LEU A 42 -16.51 20.56 0.29
N THR A 43 -16.54 21.85 0.00
CA THR A 43 -16.89 22.90 0.97
C THR A 43 -18.24 23.57 0.68
N SER A 44 -18.85 23.27 -0.46
CA SER A 44 -20.10 23.92 -0.92
C SER A 44 -21.39 23.35 -0.32
N GLY A 45 -21.31 22.26 0.46
CA GLY A 45 -22.48 21.57 1.01
C GLY A 45 -23.27 20.72 0.01
N ASN A 46 -22.69 20.45 -1.16
CA ASN A 46 -23.33 19.65 -2.23
C ASN A 46 -22.86 18.20 -2.27
N VAL A 47 -22.14 17.76 -1.23
CA VAL A 47 -21.60 16.39 -1.11
C VAL A 47 -22.11 15.80 0.18
N ASP A 48 -22.73 14.62 0.09
CA ASP A 48 -23.35 13.92 1.22
C ASP A 48 -22.35 13.06 2.00
N GLY A 49 -21.23 12.71 1.38
CA GLY A 49 -20.16 11.91 2.01
C GLY A 49 -18.91 11.85 1.15
N ILE A 50 -17.82 11.39 1.75
CA ILE A 50 -16.50 11.34 1.10
C ILE A 50 -15.87 9.99 1.30
N VAL A 51 -15.29 9.41 0.24
CA VAL A 51 -14.28 8.35 0.31
C VAL A 51 -12.91 8.95 0.01
N VAL A 52 -11.98 8.81 0.94
CA VAL A 52 -10.63 9.36 0.84
C VAL A 52 -9.69 8.26 0.35
N LEU A 53 -9.12 8.47 -0.83
CA LEU A 53 -8.24 7.51 -1.50
C LEU A 53 -6.89 8.17 -1.83
N ASN A 54 -5.79 7.47 -1.55
CA ASN A 54 -4.45 7.87 -2.00
C ASN A 54 -4.05 9.29 -1.54
N VAL A 55 -4.43 9.67 -0.33
CA VAL A 55 -4.06 10.96 0.29
C VAL A 55 -3.12 10.67 1.45
N TYR A 56 -1.83 11.01 1.28
CA TYR A 56 -0.76 10.68 2.24
C TYR A 56 0.07 11.91 2.67
N ASP A 57 -0.36 13.11 2.25
CA ASP A 57 0.18 14.36 2.80
C ASP A 57 -0.59 14.72 4.07
N GLU A 58 0.13 14.95 5.16
CA GLU A 58 -0.45 15.15 6.50
C GLU A 58 -1.33 16.40 6.56
N GLU A 59 -0.91 17.50 5.94
CA GLU A 59 -1.68 18.75 5.93
C GLU A 59 -2.99 18.58 5.15
N ILE A 60 -2.92 17.97 3.96
CA ILE A 60 -4.10 17.72 3.14
C ILE A 60 -5.05 16.74 3.83
N LEU A 61 -4.50 15.67 4.41
CA LEU A 61 -5.30 14.67 5.12
C LEU A 61 -6.02 15.29 6.33
N ASN A 62 -5.34 16.16 7.09
CA ASN A 62 -5.95 16.91 8.19
C ASN A 62 -7.05 17.86 7.70
N MET A 63 -6.86 18.54 6.55
CA MET A 63 -7.89 19.39 5.96
C MET A 63 -9.14 18.59 5.58
N VAL A 64 -8.96 17.42 4.96
CA VAL A 64 -10.07 16.51 4.60
C VAL A 64 -10.74 15.94 5.85
N ASN A 65 -9.94 15.55 6.87
CA ASN A 65 -10.43 15.02 8.13
C ASN A 65 -11.33 16.01 8.87
N ALA A 66 -11.05 17.31 8.77
CA ALA A 66 -11.82 18.38 9.41
C ALA A 66 -13.19 18.66 8.74
N LEU A 67 -13.45 18.12 7.55
CA LEU A 67 -14.75 18.31 6.89
C LEU A 67 -15.91 17.65 7.68
N PRO A 68 -17.11 18.23 7.69
CA PRO A 68 -18.19 17.78 8.58
C PRO A 68 -18.97 16.55 8.07
N MET A 69 -18.90 16.22 6.76
CA MET A 69 -19.69 15.13 6.21
C MET A 69 -19.15 13.75 6.58
N PRO A 70 -19.98 12.69 6.48
CA PRO A 70 -19.56 11.30 6.64
C PRO A 70 -18.34 10.96 5.77
N LYS A 71 -17.36 10.26 6.34
CA LYS A 71 -16.11 9.90 5.67
C LYS A 71 -15.72 8.45 5.87
N VAL A 72 -15.15 7.86 4.82
CA VAL A 72 -14.45 6.59 4.86
C VAL A 72 -13.07 6.78 4.27
N PHE A 73 -12.04 6.41 5.00
CA PHE A 73 -10.66 6.46 4.57
C PHE A 73 -10.20 5.07 4.12
N LEU A 74 -9.56 4.97 2.97
CA LEU A 74 -8.78 3.81 2.59
C LEU A 74 -7.31 4.13 2.84
N ASP A 75 -6.78 3.51 3.88
CA ASP A 75 -5.44 3.78 4.41
C ASP A 75 -5.31 5.17 5.08
N THR A 76 -4.18 5.38 5.73
CA THR A 76 -3.79 6.62 6.40
C THR A 76 -2.26 6.71 6.44
N ILE A 77 -1.75 7.75 7.09
CA ILE A 77 -0.33 7.93 7.32
C ILE A 77 0.08 7.44 8.72
N PRO A 78 1.33 7.04 8.95
CA PRO A 78 1.78 6.56 10.26
C PRO A 78 1.67 7.56 11.40
N SER A 79 1.66 8.86 11.11
CA SER A 79 1.52 9.94 12.09
C SER A 79 0.06 10.25 12.46
N LEU A 80 -0.93 9.71 11.73
CA LEU A 80 -2.35 9.96 11.96
C LEU A 80 -3.07 8.62 12.16
N THR A 81 -3.31 8.27 13.41
CA THR A 81 -3.95 7.00 13.79
C THR A 81 -5.45 7.03 13.59
N ASP A 82 -6.09 5.85 13.61
CA ASP A 82 -7.56 5.71 13.56
C ASP A 82 -8.28 6.54 14.61
N ALA A 83 -7.71 6.66 15.82
CA ALA A 83 -8.28 7.47 16.91
C ALA A 83 -8.36 8.98 16.60
N GLN A 84 -7.59 9.46 15.64
CA GLN A 84 -7.55 10.87 15.24
C GLN A 84 -8.42 11.16 14.00
N LEU A 85 -8.85 10.12 13.30
CA LEU A 85 -9.71 10.24 12.13
C LEU A 85 -11.18 10.44 12.53
N SER A 86 -11.84 11.37 11.86
CA SER A 86 -13.29 11.62 12.00
C SER A 86 -14.10 10.87 10.95
N GLY A 87 -13.92 9.57 10.85
CA GLY A 87 -14.56 8.68 9.89
C GLY A 87 -14.09 7.25 10.06
N ASP A 88 -14.66 6.33 9.29
CA ASP A 88 -14.26 4.94 9.29
C ASP A 88 -12.95 4.77 8.53
N LEU A 89 -12.11 3.87 9.00
CA LEU A 89 -10.83 3.52 8.37
C LEU A 89 -10.86 2.08 7.88
N ILE A 90 -10.63 1.91 6.59
CA ILE A 90 -10.40 0.60 5.99
C ILE A 90 -8.91 0.47 5.68
N LEU A 91 -8.29 -0.58 6.19
CA LEU A 91 -6.88 -0.93 5.93
C LEU A 91 -6.82 -2.27 5.20
N ILE A 92 -5.89 -2.37 4.27
CA ILE A 92 -5.47 -3.67 3.73
C ILE A 92 -4.55 -4.30 4.77
N GLU A 93 -4.90 -5.49 5.25
CA GLU A 93 -4.14 -6.16 6.29
C GLU A 93 -2.72 -6.47 5.79
N GLY A 94 -1.75 -5.75 6.28
CA GLY A 94 -0.35 -5.81 5.88
C GLY A 94 0.51 -6.64 6.82
N PHE A 95 0.33 -6.50 8.14
CA PHE A 95 1.23 -7.07 9.13
C PHE A 95 1.30 -8.60 9.07
N ARG A 96 0.16 -9.29 9.21
CA ARG A 96 0.13 -10.76 9.20
C ARG A 96 0.38 -11.33 7.81
N THR A 97 -0.05 -10.61 6.78
CA THR A 97 0.15 -11.00 5.39
C THR A 97 1.64 -10.98 5.05
N GLU A 98 2.35 -9.90 5.38
CA GLU A 98 3.78 -9.79 5.11
C GLU A 98 4.61 -10.74 5.99
N ALA A 99 4.21 -10.95 7.25
CA ALA A 99 4.84 -11.96 8.10
C ALA A 99 4.75 -13.36 7.45
N ARG A 100 3.62 -13.72 6.85
CA ARG A 100 3.48 -15.00 6.14
C ARG A 100 4.29 -15.07 4.86
N ILE A 101 4.37 -13.99 4.08
CA ILE A 101 5.21 -13.92 2.87
C ILE A 101 6.68 -14.09 3.27
N THR A 102 7.13 -13.42 4.31
CA THR A 102 8.49 -13.55 4.86
C THR A 102 8.76 -14.96 5.35
N ASP A 103 7.79 -15.60 6.03
CA ASP A 103 7.89 -16.98 6.49
C ASP A 103 8.07 -17.97 5.33
N LEU A 104 7.38 -17.76 4.21
CA LEU A 104 7.56 -18.57 2.99
C LEU A 104 8.99 -18.46 2.44
N LEU A 105 9.60 -17.28 2.47
CA LEU A 105 11.01 -17.11 2.09
C LEU A 105 11.94 -17.88 3.04
N ILE A 106 11.72 -17.77 4.34
CA ILE A 106 12.54 -18.46 5.36
C ILE A 106 12.41 -19.99 5.22
N GLN A 107 11.19 -20.50 5.03
CA GLN A 107 10.94 -21.92 4.77
C GLN A 107 11.59 -22.40 3.48
N SER A 108 11.81 -21.54 2.51
CA SER A 108 12.53 -21.82 1.27
C SER A 108 14.06 -21.72 1.42
N GLY A 109 14.57 -21.49 2.65
CA GLY A 109 15.98 -21.48 2.98
C GLY A 109 16.64 -20.10 2.97
N HIS A 110 15.88 -19.01 2.83
CA HIS A 110 16.43 -17.66 2.88
C HIS A 110 16.59 -17.20 4.34
N ALA A 111 17.80 -16.80 4.74
CA ALA A 111 18.10 -16.24 6.07
C ALA A 111 18.58 -14.78 6.00
N GLU A 112 19.22 -14.41 4.90
CA GLU A 112 19.64 -13.04 4.59
C GLU A 112 18.56 -12.38 3.74
N ILE A 113 17.64 -11.66 4.38
CA ILE A 113 16.46 -11.06 3.74
C ILE A 113 16.45 -9.56 4.03
N GLY A 114 16.27 -8.73 3.00
CA GLY A 114 16.11 -7.29 3.12
C GLY A 114 14.67 -6.82 2.93
N PHE A 115 14.39 -5.56 3.25
CA PHE A 115 13.10 -4.93 3.02
C PHE A 115 13.25 -3.64 2.23
N LEU A 116 12.41 -3.46 1.21
CA LEU A 116 12.43 -2.30 0.33
C LEU A 116 11.05 -1.64 0.26
N GLY A 117 10.96 -0.41 0.76
CA GLY A 117 9.73 0.39 0.69
C GLY A 117 9.70 1.52 1.70
N ASP A 118 9.12 2.66 1.33
CA ASP A 118 8.94 3.83 2.19
C ASP A 118 7.89 3.52 3.29
N ILE A 119 8.34 3.38 4.52
CA ILE A 119 7.47 3.06 5.67
C ILE A 119 6.82 4.30 6.32
N ASP A 120 7.24 5.49 5.92
CA ASP A 120 6.69 6.75 6.40
C ASP A 120 5.59 7.29 5.47
N TYR A 121 5.44 6.69 4.28
CA TYR A 121 4.47 7.10 3.28
C TYR A 121 3.04 6.75 3.68
N ALA A 122 2.78 5.47 3.95
CA ALA A 122 1.45 4.94 4.22
C ALA A 122 1.45 4.00 5.42
N MET A 123 0.36 3.95 6.18
CA MET A 123 0.23 3.06 7.33
C MET A 123 0.37 1.59 6.91
N THR A 124 -0.21 1.21 5.77
CA THR A 124 -0.09 -0.16 5.25
C THR A 124 1.35 -0.53 4.92
N ASN A 125 2.20 0.38 4.42
CA ASN A 125 3.62 0.11 4.20
C ASN A 125 4.36 -0.13 5.51
N LYS A 126 4.05 0.66 6.54
CA LYS A 126 4.61 0.48 7.89
C LYS A 126 4.20 -0.87 8.49
N GLU A 127 2.93 -1.24 8.36
CA GLU A 127 2.41 -2.53 8.82
C GLU A 127 3.13 -3.71 8.14
N ARG A 128 3.39 -3.63 6.85
CA ARG A 128 4.17 -4.64 6.09
C ARG A 128 5.59 -4.77 6.64
N TYR A 129 6.29 -3.66 6.84
CA TYR A 129 7.63 -3.67 7.44
C TYR A 129 7.64 -4.30 8.84
N LEU A 130 6.66 -3.94 9.68
CA LEU A 130 6.54 -4.53 11.02
C LEU A 130 6.26 -6.03 10.98
N GLY A 131 5.45 -6.50 10.01
CA GLY A 131 5.20 -7.92 9.77
C GLY A 131 6.45 -8.69 9.36
N TYR A 132 7.26 -8.10 8.46
CA TYR A 132 8.57 -8.64 8.09
C TYR A 132 9.50 -8.74 9.33
N CYS A 133 9.63 -7.67 10.11
CA CYS A 133 10.47 -7.65 11.31
C CYS A 133 10.02 -8.68 12.36
N ASP A 134 8.70 -8.80 12.60
CA ASP A 134 8.12 -9.77 13.53
C ASP A 134 8.44 -11.20 13.11
N CYS A 135 8.32 -11.51 11.82
CA CYS A 135 8.62 -12.84 11.30
C CYS A 135 10.11 -13.16 11.41
N MET A 136 10.99 -12.24 11.02
CA MET A 136 12.45 -12.40 11.18
C MET A 136 12.82 -12.67 12.64
N GLY A 137 12.25 -11.90 13.56
CA GLY A 137 12.49 -12.07 15.00
C GLY A 137 12.01 -13.41 15.56
N LYS A 138 10.85 -13.90 15.11
CA LYS A 138 10.32 -15.22 15.50
C LYS A 138 11.20 -16.40 15.06
N HIS A 139 11.90 -16.22 13.95
CA HIS A 139 12.88 -17.18 13.45
C HIS A 139 14.30 -16.93 13.95
N GLU A 140 14.49 -16.02 14.90
CA GLU A 140 15.79 -15.63 15.46
C GLU A 140 16.77 -15.12 14.39
N LEU A 141 16.24 -14.56 13.27
CA LEU A 141 17.03 -13.97 12.19
C LEU A 141 17.20 -12.47 12.42
N ILE A 142 18.37 -11.96 12.02
CA ILE A 142 18.71 -10.55 12.21
C ILE A 142 18.17 -9.72 11.04
N VAL A 143 17.39 -8.69 11.35
CA VAL A 143 17.08 -7.63 10.39
C VAL A 143 18.32 -6.74 10.22
N ARG A 144 18.97 -6.84 9.06
CA ARG A 144 20.16 -6.04 8.74
C ARG A 144 19.73 -4.71 8.13
N SER A 145 20.02 -3.62 8.80
CA SER A 145 19.68 -2.28 8.30
C SER A 145 20.31 -1.96 6.95
N GLU A 146 21.49 -2.51 6.66
CA GLU A 146 22.18 -2.37 5.37
C GLU A 146 21.43 -3.03 4.19
N TYR A 147 20.50 -3.94 4.46
CA TYR A 147 19.64 -4.55 3.45
C TYR A 147 18.24 -3.90 3.37
N CYS A 148 17.99 -2.85 4.14
CA CYS A 148 16.68 -2.23 4.24
C CYS A 148 16.69 -0.79 3.72
N LEU A 149 15.87 -0.50 2.73
CA LEU A 149 15.56 0.85 2.28
C LEU A 149 14.15 1.22 2.74
N THR A 150 14.05 1.89 3.91
CA THR A 150 12.78 2.17 4.57
C THR A 150 12.47 3.65 4.72
N GLY A 151 13.44 4.52 4.42
CA GLY A 151 13.25 5.96 4.50
C GLY A 151 12.41 6.52 3.37
N ARG A 152 12.04 7.80 3.50
CA ARG A 152 11.20 8.51 2.55
C ARG A 152 11.77 8.48 1.14
N ILE A 153 10.94 8.09 0.17
CA ILE A 153 11.30 7.99 -1.25
C ILE A 153 10.34 8.86 -2.05
N ASP A 154 10.89 9.85 -2.78
CA ASP A 154 10.12 10.68 -3.69
C ASP A 154 9.64 9.84 -4.89
N ILE A 155 8.35 9.92 -5.20
CA ILE A 155 7.72 9.18 -6.28
C ILE A 155 8.35 9.48 -7.66
N PHE A 156 8.86 10.69 -7.88
CA PHE A 156 9.50 11.10 -9.14
C PHE A 156 10.97 10.66 -9.27
N SER A 157 11.57 10.16 -8.19
CA SER A 157 12.96 9.69 -8.16
C SER A 157 13.09 8.31 -7.54
N TYR A 158 11.99 7.56 -7.51
CA TYR A 158 11.92 6.27 -6.82
C TYR A 158 12.97 5.29 -7.33
N ASP A 159 13.04 5.12 -8.64
CA ASP A 159 14.01 4.27 -9.33
C ASP A 159 15.46 4.67 -8.99
N ARG A 160 15.78 5.95 -9.08
CA ARG A 160 17.15 6.45 -8.82
C ARG A 160 17.59 6.19 -7.38
N LYS A 161 16.72 6.46 -6.41
CA LYS A 161 17.05 6.22 -5.00
C LYS A 161 17.22 4.74 -4.69
N LEU A 162 16.34 3.90 -5.27
CA LEU A 162 16.42 2.47 -5.14
C LEU A 162 17.70 1.90 -5.78
N TYR A 163 18.03 2.34 -7.00
CA TYR A 163 19.23 1.88 -7.70
C TYR A 163 20.51 2.32 -7.00
N ALA A 164 20.57 3.56 -6.49
CA ALA A 164 21.69 4.02 -5.69
C ALA A 164 21.88 3.18 -4.42
N PHE A 165 20.79 2.83 -3.73
CA PHE A 165 20.85 1.92 -2.59
C PHE A 165 21.40 0.54 -2.98
N LEU A 166 20.93 -0.05 -4.08
CA LEU A 166 21.39 -1.36 -4.55
C LEU A 166 22.85 -1.32 -5.01
N ASP A 167 23.31 -0.23 -5.60
CA ASP A 167 24.73 -0.04 -6.01
C ASP A 167 25.69 0.07 -4.82
N GLU A 168 25.22 0.56 -3.66
CA GLU A 168 26.01 0.73 -2.44
C GLU A 168 26.13 -0.55 -1.61
N LEU A 169 25.37 -1.61 -1.93
CA LEU A 169 25.43 -2.88 -1.19
C LEU A 169 26.82 -3.53 -1.27
N LYS A 170 27.43 -3.71 -0.12
CA LYS A 170 28.73 -4.42 0.01
C LYS A 170 28.59 -5.94 -0.03
N SER A 171 27.45 -6.43 0.44
CA SER A 171 27.03 -7.83 0.37
C SER A 171 25.56 -7.85 -0.02
N TRP A 172 25.12 -8.96 -0.62
CA TRP A 172 23.76 -9.08 -1.12
C TRP A 172 22.93 -10.03 -0.26
N PRO A 173 21.70 -9.67 0.12
CA PRO A 173 20.78 -10.63 0.70
C PRO A 173 20.35 -11.64 -0.37
N THR A 174 19.84 -12.79 0.04
CA THR A 174 19.33 -13.81 -0.88
C THR A 174 17.90 -13.52 -1.33
N ALA A 175 17.19 -12.63 -0.61
CA ALA A 175 15.84 -12.20 -0.96
C ALA A 175 15.56 -10.77 -0.49
N PHE A 176 14.66 -10.10 -1.20
CA PHE A 176 14.05 -8.84 -0.75
C PHE A 176 12.53 -8.99 -0.63
N VAL A 177 12.01 -8.57 0.50
CA VAL A 177 10.60 -8.27 0.70
C VAL A 177 10.36 -6.86 0.20
N CYS A 178 9.59 -6.71 -0.87
CA CYS A 178 9.24 -5.42 -1.44
C CYS A 178 7.85 -4.99 -0.96
N ALA A 179 7.73 -3.76 -0.47
CA ALA A 179 6.47 -3.24 0.06
C ALA A 179 5.30 -3.26 -0.95
N SER A 180 5.59 -3.36 -2.25
CA SER A 180 4.59 -3.51 -3.30
C SER A 180 5.20 -4.11 -4.57
N ASP A 181 4.35 -4.56 -5.51
CA ASP A 181 4.79 -5.00 -6.83
C ASP A 181 5.43 -3.84 -7.63
N TYR A 182 5.03 -2.60 -7.36
CA TYR A 182 5.67 -1.41 -7.91
C TYR A 182 7.16 -1.34 -7.54
N VAL A 183 7.49 -1.57 -6.28
CA VAL A 183 8.88 -1.64 -5.82
C VAL A 183 9.59 -2.84 -6.44
N ALA A 184 8.98 -4.01 -6.39
CA ALA A 184 9.53 -5.24 -6.94
C ALA A 184 9.85 -5.11 -8.44
N ASN A 185 9.01 -4.40 -9.21
CA ASN A 185 9.22 -4.11 -10.63
C ASN A 185 10.54 -3.36 -10.90
N PHE A 186 10.86 -2.34 -10.12
CA PHE A 186 12.14 -1.62 -10.25
C PHE A 186 13.32 -2.48 -9.83
N VAL A 187 13.18 -3.21 -8.72
CA VAL A 187 14.25 -4.12 -8.27
C VAL A 187 14.54 -5.18 -9.33
N GLN A 188 13.51 -5.81 -9.89
CA GLN A 188 13.66 -6.81 -10.93
C GLN A 188 14.36 -6.23 -12.17
N ALA A 189 13.96 -5.03 -12.61
CA ALA A 189 14.62 -4.36 -13.72
C ALA A 189 16.12 -4.09 -13.44
N TYR A 190 16.46 -3.70 -12.21
CA TYR A 190 17.84 -3.54 -11.78
C TYR A 190 18.60 -4.88 -11.81
N LEU A 191 18.04 -5.95 -11.25
CA LEU A 191 18.65 -7.26 -11.21
C LEU A 191 18.91 -7.81 -12.62
N ASP A 192 17.94 -7.68 -13.54
CA ASP A 192 18.08 -8.12 -14.92
C ASP A 192 19.21 -7.39 -15.65
N ASN A 193 19.32 -6.08 -15.45
CA ASN A 193 20.36 -5.26 -16.08
C ASN A 193 21.75 -5.48 -15.47
N ASN A 194 21.85 -5.97 -14.24
CA ASN A 194 23.09 -6.17 -13.51
C ASN A 194 23.40 -7.63 -13.19
N ALA A 195 22.73 -8.59 -13.82
CA ALA A 195 22.86 -10.03 -13.52
C ALA A 195 24.31 -10.53 -13.50
N HIS A 196 25.18 -9.97 -14.36
CA HIS A 196 26.61 -10.31 -14.44
C HIS A 196 27.43 -9.86 -13.23
N ARG A 197 26.90 -8.95 -12.39
CA ARG A 197 27.57 -8.40 -11.19
C ARG A 197 27.08 -9.02 -9.89
N LEU A 198 25.96 -9.77 -9.95
CA LEU A 198 25.35 -10.35 -8.76
C LEU A 198 26.12 -11.60 -8.30
N PRO A 199 26.39 -11.75 -6.99
CA PRO A 199 27.09 -12.92 -6.47
C PRO A 199 26.25 -14.20 -6.52
N HIS A 200 24.94 -14.08 -6.54
CA HIS A 200 23.95 -15.15 -6.59
C HIS A 200 22.60 -14.59 -7.06
N PRO A 201 21.65 -15.45 -7.45
CA PRO A 201 20.26 -15.03 -7.70
C PRO A 201 19.63 -14.42 -6.43
N VAL A 202 18.79 -13.40 -6.62
CA VAL A 202 18.05 -12.72 -5.55
C VAL A 202 16.56 -12.91 -5.77
N VAL A 203 15.87 -13.44 -4.78
CA VAL A 203 14.41 -13.66 -4.84
C VAL A 203 13.68 -12.41 -4.38
N LEU A 204 12.59 -12.08 -5.04
CA LEU A 204 11.74 -10.95 -4.68
C LEU A 204 10.36 -11.43 -4.25
N THR A 205 9.76 -10.69 -3.33
CA THR A 205 8.32 -10.74 -3.06
C THR A 205 7.72 -9.37 -3.29
N GLY A 206 6.39 -9.31 -3.37
CA GLY A 206 5.68 -8.06 -3.59
C GLY A 206 4.34 -8.03 -2.87
N PHE A 207 3.57 -7.03 -3.17
CA PHE A 207 2.23 -6.81 -2.63
C PHE A 207 1.38 -6.10 -3.69
N ASP A 208 0.09 -6.40 -3.77
CA ASP A 208 -0.98 -5.89 -4.62
C ASP A 208 -1.38 -6.84 -5.77
N ASN A 209 -0.49 -7.68 -6.28
CA ASN A 209 -0.69 -8.61 -7.41
C ASN A 209 -1.17 -7.89 -8.69
N MET A 210 -0.47 -6.81 -9.06
CA MET A 210 -0.86 -6.00 -10.22
C MET A 210 -0.24 -6.50 -11.51
N GLY A 211 -1.07 -6.96 -12.44
CA GLY A 211 -0.65 -7.50 -13.73
C GLY A 211 0.03 -6.49 -14.68
N GLU A 212 -0.01 -5.20 -14.38
CA GLU A 212 0.67 -4.17 -15.17
C GLU A 212 2.20 -4.22 -15.06
N TYR A 213 2.74 -4.81 -13.99
CA TYR A 213 4.19 -4.99 -13.79
C TYR A 213 4.66 -6.32 -14.37
N THR A 214 4.75 -6.38 -15.69
CA THR A 214 4.92 -7.63 -16.48
C THR A 214 6.22 -8.38 -16.20
N ASN A 215 7.24 -7.73 -15.65
CA ASN A 215 8.50 -8.39 -15.28
C ASN A 215 8.41 -9.17 -13.96
N VAL A 216 7.43 -8.89 -13.12
CA VAL A 216 7.21 -9.59 -11.83
C VAL A 216 5.85 -10.32 -11.76
N ALA A 217 4.86 -9.91 -12.54
CA ALA A 217 3.52 -10.49 -12.52
C ALA A 217 3.56 -12.02 -12.76
N GLY A 218 2.99 -12.78 -11.81
CA GLY A 218 2.98 -14.24 -11.84
C GLY A 218 4.34 -14.92 -11.61
N ARG A 219 5.41 -14.15 -11.32
CA ARG A 219 6.77 -14.66 -11.13
C ARG A 219 7.28 -14.58 -9.71
N ILE A 220 6.67 -13.74 -8.88
CA ILE A 220 7.05 -13.53 -7.48
C ILE A 220 5.91 -13.93 -6.54
N ILE A 221 6.23 -14.25 -5.29
CA ILE A 221 5.23 -14.34 -4.23
C ILE A 221 4.71 -12.93 -3.98
N THR A 222 3.39 -12.74 -4.02
CA THR A 222 2.77 -11.44 -3.79
C THR A 222 1.42 -11.57 -3.08
N ALA A 223 1.01 -10.53 -2.37
CA ALA A 223 -0.33 -10.47 -1.80
C ALA A 223 -1.33 -9.95 -2.84
N ASN A 224 -2.37 -10.72 -3.11
CA ASN A 224 -3.45 -10.31 -4.01
C ASN A 224 -4.50 -9.51 -3.26
N VAL A 225 -4.55 -8.21 -3.53
CA VAL A 225 -5.57 -7.30 -2.97
C VAL A 225 -6.82 -7.36 -3.86
N PRO A 226 -7.99 -7.74 -3.31
CA PRO A 226 -9.22 -7.84 -4.09
C PRO A 226 -9.83 -6.46 -4.35
N THR A 227 -9.27 -5.70 -5.29
CA THR A 227 -9.62 -4.29 -5.55
C THR A 227 -11.11 -4.05 -5.84
N GLU A 228 -11.76 -4.99 -6.56
CA GLU A 228 -13.20 -4.89 -6.83
C GLU A 228 -14.03 -5.03 -5.54
N LEU A 229 -13.71 -6.02 -4.70
CA LEU A 229 -14.40 -6.20 -3.41
C LEU A 229 -14.11 -5.03 -2.46
N LEU A 230 -12.92 -4.48 -2.53
CA LEU A 230 -12.52 -3.31 -1.75
C LEU A 230 -13.32 -2.07 -2.16
N GLY A 231 -13.49 -1.82 -3.47
CA GLY A 231 -14.33 -0.74 -3.97
C GLY A 231 -15.80 -0.88 -3.53
N LYS A 232 -16.35 -2.10 -3.62
CA LYS A 232 -17.70 -2.39 -3.09
C LYS A 232 -17.79 -2.13 -1.58
N ARG A 233 -16.79 -2.56 -0.81
CA ARG A 233 -16.76 -2.40 0.65
C ARG A 233 -16.72 -0.93 1.07
N LEU A 234 -15.92 -0.11 0.35
CA LEU A 234 -15.86 1.34 0.58
C LEU A 234 -17.20 2.01 0.34
N ALA A 235 -17.87 1.69 -0.77
CA ALA A 235 -19.20 2.22 -1.08
C ALA A 235 -20.23 1.88 0.00
N LEU A 236 -20.31 0.60 0.40
CA LEU A 236 -21.24 0.14 1.42
C LEU A 236 -20.95 0.75 2.79
N GLN A 237 -19.66 0.94 3.13
CA GLN A 237 -19.30 1.57 4.39
C GLN A 237 -19.67 3.05 4.43
N LEU A 238 -19.52 3.78 3.31
CA LEU A 238 -19.95 5.17 3.24
C LEU A 238 -21.48 5.29 3.38
N LEU A 239 -22.24 4.42 2.73
CA LEU A 239 -23.71 4.38 2.88
C LEU A 239 -24.09 4.09 4.34
N PHE A 240 -23.47 3.08 4.95
CA PHE A 240 -23.69 2.77 6.39
C PHE A 240 -23.39 3.99 7.27
N ARG A 241 -22.24 4.65 7.06
CA ARG A 241 -21.87 5.84 7.84
C ARG A 241 -22.82 7.00 7.65
N SER A 242 -23.37 7.17 6.44
CA SER A 242 -24.34 8.23 6.15
C SER A 242 -25.69 7.97 6.80
N GLU A 243 -26.10 6.71 6.91
CA GLU A 243 -27.37 6.30 7.55
C GLU A 243 -27.27 6.25 9.07
N HIS A 244 -26.05 6.03 9.61
CA HIS A 244 -25.76 5.87 11.04
C HIS A 244 -24.65 6.83 11.50
N PRO A 245 -24.87 8.15 11.43
CA PRO A 245 -23.81 9.12 11.78
C PRO A 245 -23.40 9.07 13.26
N GLU A 246 -24.28 8.58 14.14
CA GLU A 246 -24.05 8.45 15.58
C GLU A 246 -23.30 7.16 15.96
N ALA A 247 -23.18 6.19 15.06
CA ALA A 247 -22.47 4.94 15.34
C ALA A 247 -20.98 5.21 15.56
N PRO A 248 -20.30 4.46 16.44
CA PRO A 248 -18.85 4.56 16.60
C PRO A 248 -18.13 4.38 15.27
N TYR A 249 -17.02 5.09 15.08
CA TYR A 249 -16.16 4.86 13.91
C TYR A 249 -15.57 3.46 13.94
N GLU A 250 -15.44 2.86 12.76
CA GLU A 250 -14.97 1.50 12.58
C GLU A 250 -13.55 1.48 12.00
N LEU A 251 -12.73 0.56 12.50
CA LEU A 251 -11.47 0.16 11.91
C LEU A 251 -11.65 -1.23 11.30
N ILE A 252 -11.53 -1.32 9.98
CA ILE A 252 -11.82 -2.53 9.20
C ILE A 252 -10.57 -2.97 8.47
N PHE A 253 -10.20 -4.24 8.64
CA PHE A 253 -9.10 -4.86 7.91
C PHE A 253 -9.63 -5.75 6.79
N VAL A 254 -9.20 -5.49 5.55
CA VAL A 254 -9.45 -6.34 4.39
C VAL A 254 -8.23 -7.22 4.18
N LYS A 255 -8.41 -8.54 4.31
CA LYS A 255 -7.32 -9.50 4.21
C LYS A 255 -7.08 -9.89 2.75
N PRO A 256 -5.87 -9.68 2.20
CA PRO A 256 -5.51 -10.20 0.90
C PRO A 256 -5.23 -11.71 0.94
N SER A 257 -5.24 -12.36 -0.23
CA SER A 257 -4.74 -13.72 -0.39
C SER A 257 -3.28 -13.70 -0.86
N ILE A 258 -2.50 -14.73 -0.53
CA ILE A 258 -1.12 -14.85 -1.00
C ILE A 258 -1.12 -15.67 -2.29
N MET A 259 -0.50 -15.11 -3.32
CA MET A 259 -0.26 -15.77 -4.60
C MET A 259 1.18 -16.26 -4.63
N ILE A 260 1.33 -17.55 -4.92
CA ILE A 260 2.65 -18.18 -5.10
C ILE A 260 2.77 -18.51 -6.59
N PRO A 261 3.90 -18.17 -7.23
CA PRO A 261 4.11 -18.51 -8.63
C PRO A 261 3.98 -20.02 -8.85
N TYR A 262 3.35 -20.41 -9.95
CA TYR A 262 3.40 -21.82 -10.35
C TYR A 262 4.86 -22.14 -10.77
N THR A 263 5.50 -23.05 -10.05
CA THR A 263 6.72 -23.69 -10.54
C THR A 263 6.33 -24.53 -11.74
N THR A 264 6.66 -24.09 -12.94
CA THR A 264 6.72 -25.00 -14.09
C THR A 264 7.89 -25.94 -13.82
N GLU A 265 7.59 -27.19 -13.44
CA GLU A 265 8.55 -28.29 -13.46
C GLU A 265 9.15 -28.47 -14.85
#